data_65b333a55f58668621f2984b145567fe
#
_entry.id   65b333a55f58668621f2984b145567fe
#
_cell.length_a   1.000
_cell.length_b   1.000
_cell.length_c   1.000
_cell.angle_alpha   90.00
_cell.angle_beta   90.00
_cell.angle_gamma   90.00
#
_symmetry.space_group_name_H-M   'P 1'
#
loop_
_entity.id
_entity.type
_entity.pdbx_description
1 polymer ?
#
loop_
_entity_poly.entity_id
_entity_poly.type
_entity_poly.pdbx_seq_one_letter_code
_entity_poly.pdbx_strand_id
1 'polypeptide(L)'
;MASEYGYRFTRQAETDLSGILQYISEDLSNPSAATALGRKVFASIDDIRQFPQSGMIVDNPFLADKDVRRTLIDNYILYYKAID
;
A
#
# COMPACT_ATOMS: atom_id res chain seq x y z
N MET A 1 7.05 -24.03 -5.37
CA MET A 1 7.05 -22.60 -5.64
C MET A 1 5.81 -21.97 -5.01
N ALA A 2 6.01 -20.92 -4.23
CA ALA A 2 4.86 -20.26 -3.61
C ALA A 2 4.00 -19.63 -4.70
N SER A 3 2.68 -19.78 -4.57
CA SER A 3 1.79 -19.09 -5.47
C SER A 3 1.78 -17.61 -5.10
N GLU A 4 1.78 -16.77 -6.11
CA GLU A 4 1.70 -15.35 -5.92
C GLU A 4 0.29 -14.87 -6.12
N TYR A 5 -0.12 -13.97 -5.24
CA TYR A 5 -1.40 -13.29 -5.38
C TYR A 5 -1.27 -12.18 -6.40
N GLY A 6 -2.27 -11.97 -7.22
CA GLY A 6 -2.38 -10.73 -7.96
C GLY A 6 -2.76 -9.60 -7.04
N TYR A 7 -2.77 -8.38 -7.54
CA TYR A 7 -3.21 -7.26 -6.73
C TYR A 7 -4.03 -6.28 -7.58
N ARG A 8 -4.81 -5.49 -6.87
CA ARG A 8 -5.61 -4.45 -7.48
C ARG A 8 -5.77 -3.32 -6.47
N PHE A 9 -5.59 -2.10 -6.94
CA PHE A 9 -5.89 -0.93 -6.13
C PHE A 9 -7.39 -0.66 -6.12
N THR A 10 -7.90 -0.25 -4.96
CA THR A 10 -9.20 0.41 -4.95
C THR A 10 -9.07 1.77 -5.63
N ARG A 11 -10.19 2.34 -6.06
CA ARG A 11 -10.16 3.68 -6.64
C ARG A 11 -9.61 4.71 -5.65
N GLN A 12 -9.99 4.60 -4.39
CA GLN A 12 -9.51 5.49 -3.35
C GLN A 12 -8.00 5.39 -3.16
N ALA A 13 -7.46 4.18 -3.10
CA ALA A 13 -6.02 3.97 -2.94
C ALA A 13 -5.26 4.52 -4.14
N GLU A 14 -5.78 4.33 -5.33
CA GLU A 14 -5.16 4.85 -6.56
C GLU A 14 -5.12 6.37 -6.56
N THR A 15 -6.23 7.00 -6.19
CA THR A 15 -6.31 8.46 -6.08
C THR A 15 -5.38 8.99 -5.00
N ASP A 16 -5.34 8.34 -3.84
CA ASP A 16 -4.48 8.76 -2.73
C ASP A 16 -3.00 8.67 -3.12
N LEU A 17 -2.59 7.56 -3.72
CA LEU A 17 -1.20 7.38 -4.12
C LEU A 17 -0.79 8.39 -5.18
N SER A 18 -1.62 8.60 -6.19
CA SER A 18 -1.36 9.58 -7.24
C SER A 18 -1.21 10.98 -6.65
N GLY A 19 -2.10 11.34 -5.72
CA GLY A 19 -2.05 12.64 -5.06
C GLY A 19 -0.78 12.84 -4.23
N ILE A 20 -0.37 11.81 -3.49
CA ILE A 20 0.86 11.87 -2.69
C ILE A 20 2.08 12.04 -3.59
N LEU A 21 2.19 11.23 -4.64
CA LEU A 21 3.33 11.30 -5.55
C LEU A 21 3.41 12.64 -6.28
N GLN A 22 2.26 13.16 -6.70
CA GLN A 22 2.19 14.46 -7.35
C GLN A 22 2.58 15.58 -6.39
N TYR A 23 2.12 15.53 -5.15
CA TYR A 23 2.47 16.52 -4.13
C TYR A 23 3.99 16.56 -3.91
N ILE A 24 4.62 15.39 -3.73
CA ILE A 24 6.07 15.32 -3.50
C ILE A 24 6.84 15.79 -4.73
N SER A 25 6.42 15.36 -5.92
CA SER A 25 7.11 15.69 -7.16
C SER A 25 7.01 17.16 -7.50
N GLU A 26 5.80 17.72 -7.41
CA GLU A 26 5.54 19.08 -7.86
C GLU A 26 5.59 20.11 -6.74
N ASP A 27 4.79 19.94 -5.68
CA ASP A 27 4.71 20.94 -4.61
C ASP A 27 5.98 21.00 -3.80
N LEU A 28 6.61 19.86 -3.53
CA LEU A 28 7.89 19.81 -2.83
C LEU A 28 9.09 19.87 -3.79
N SER A 29 8.83 19.95 -5.08
CA SER A 29 9.87 19.99 -6.12
C SER A 29 10.91 18.88 -5.97
N ASN A 30 10.46 17.67 -5.66
CA ASN A 30 11.36 16.56 -5.40
C ASN A 30 10.92 15.29 -6.13
N PRO A 31 11.07 15.25 -7.47
CA PRO A 31 10.68 14.07 -8.24
C PRO A 31 11.46 12.81 -7.87
N SER A 32 12.70 12.95 -7.40
CA SER A 32 13.49 11.79 -6.94
C SER A 32 12.86 11.12 -5.73
N ALA A 33 12.37 11.93 -4.78
CA ALA A 33 11.69 11.39 -3.60
C ALA A 33 10.37 10.73 -3.97
N ALA A 34 9.63 11.30 -4.92
CA ALA A 34 8.38 10.70 -5.42
C ALA A 34 8.66 9.34 -6.05
N THR A 35 9.69 9.25 -6.89
CA THR A 35 10.08 7.97 -7.51
C THR A 35 10.50 6.95 -6.45
N ALA A 36 11.27 7.37 -5.46
CA ALA A 36 11.72 6.47 -4.38
C ALA A 36 10.53 5.94 -3.58
N LEU A 37 9.56 6.80 -3.27
CA LEU A 37 8.36 6.36 -2.56
C LEU A 37 7.55 5.38 -3.39
N GLY A 38 7.38 5.65 -4.67
CA GLY A 38 6.68 4.74 -5.58
C GLY A 38 7.32 3.35 -5.61
N ARG A 39 8.64 3.28 -5.66
CA ARG A 39 9.37 2.02 -5.63
C ARG A 39 9.15 1.27 -4.32
N LYS A 40 9.13 1.98 -3.19
CA LYS A 40 8.88 1.37 -1.87
C LYS A 40 7.46 0.81 -1.79
N VAL A 41 6.49 1.53 -2.34
CA VAL A 41 5.11 1.06 -2.37
C VAL A 41 5.01 -0.25 -3.16
N PHE A 42 5.58 -0.30 -4.36
CA PHE A 42 5.50 -1.50 -5.17
C PHE A 42 6.33 -2.66 -4.61
N ALA A 43 7.46 -2.37 -3.95
CA ALA A 43 8.23 -3.40 -3.26
C ALA A 43 7.41 -4.00 -2.11
N SER A 44 6.70 -3.17 -1.35
CA SER A 44 5.81 -3.65 -0.29
C SER A 44 4.67 -4.50 -0.83
N ILE A 45 4.11 -4.11 -1.98
CA ILE A 45 3.06 -4.90 -2.63
C ILE A 45 3.59 -6.26 -3.05
N ASP A 46 4.80 -6.33 -3.59
CA ASP A 46 5.40 -7.61 -3.95
C ASP A 46 5.60 -8.51 -2.73
N ASP A 47 6.04 -7.96 -1.61
CA ASP A 47 6.17 -8.71 -0.37
C ASP A 47 4.83 -9.23 0.12
N ILE A 48 3.79 -8.40 0.05
CA ILE A 48 2.44 -8.78 0.44
C ILE A 48 1.90 -9.89 -0.46
N ARG A 49 2.18 -9.83 -1.75
CA ARG A 49 1.75 -10.88 -2.69
C ARG A 49 2.34 -12.24 -2.34
N GLN A 50 3.55 -12.26 -1.80
CA GLN A 50 4.21 -13.49 -1.38
C GLN A 50 3.77 -13.93 0.01
N PHE A 51 3.57 -12.97 0.91
CA PHE A 51 3.24 -13.22 2.30
C PHE A 51 2.07 -12.33 2.74
N PRO A 52 0.84 -12.65 2.31
CA PRO A 52 -0.32 -11.77 2.57
C PRO A 52 -0.62 -11.55 4.05
N GLN A 53 -0.14 -12.44 4.92
CA GLN A 53 -0.38 -12.33 6.35
C GLN A 53 0.73 -11.59 7.09
N SER A 54 1.69 -11.02 6.36
CA SER A 54 2.83 -10.34 6.97
C SER A 54 2.45 -9.01 7.63
N GLY A 55 1.41 -8.35 7.14
CA GLY A 55 0.96 -7.09 7.71
C GLY A 55 0.19 -7.28 9.01
N MET A 56 0.07 -6.21 9.79
CA MET A 56 -0.69 -6.23 11.03
C MET A 56 -2.18 -6.16 10.78
N ILE A 57 -2.94 -6.97 11.49
CA ILE A 57 -4.40 -6.89 11.43
C ILE A 57 -4.84 -5.55 12.01
N VAL A 58 -5.76 -4.88 11.31
CA VAL A 58 -6.34 -3.63 11.79
C VAL A 58 -7.46 -3.97 12.78
N ASP A 59 -7.21 -3.67 14.05
CA ASP A 59 -8.17 -3.93 15.12
C ASP A 59 -9.02 -2.69 15.34
N ASN A 60 -10.05 -2.56 14.53
CA ASN A 60 -10.98 -1.43 14.63
C ASN A 60 -12.42 -1.97 14.68
N PRO A 61 -13.13 -1.79 15.81
CA PRO A 61 -14.49 -2.34 15.95
C PRO A 61 -15.49 -1.73 14.96
N PHE A 62 -15.18 -0.58 14.39
CA PHE A 62 -16.06 0.06 13.42
C PHE A 62 -15.87 -0.41 11.98
N LEU A 63 -14.82 -1.22 11.72
CA LEU A 63 -14.63 -1.80 10.39
C LEU A 63 -15.63 -2.94 10.19
N ALA A 64 -16.36 -2.86 9.08
CA ALA A 64 -17.24 -3.95 8.68
C ALA A 64 -16.44 -5.19 8.30
N ASP A 65 -15.27 -5.00 7.75
CA ASP A 65 -14.39 -6.06 7.30
C ASP A 65 -13.26 -6.25 8.31
N LYS A 66 -13.17 -7.43 8.88
CA LYS A 66 -12.17 -7.74 9.92
C LYS A 66 -10.87 -8.32 9.36
N ASP A 67 -10.78 -8.48 8.04
CA ASP A 67 -9.62 -9.08 7.40
C ASP A 67 -8.65 -8.06 6.84
N VAL A 68 -8.85 -6.79 7.18
CA VAL A 68 -7.98 -5.71 6.71
C VAL A 68 -6.67 -5.74 7.47
N ARG A 69 -5.57 -5.66 6.74
CA ARG A 69 -4.24 -5.57 7.31
C ARG A 69 -3.59 -4.26 6.88
N ARG A 70 -2.53 -3.88 7.58
CA ARG A 70 -1.78 -2.67 7.26
C ARG A 70 -0.30 -2.94 7.29
N THR A 71 0.44 -2.16 6.53
CA THR A 71 1.90 -2.13 6.58
C THR A 71 2.37 -0.69 6.48
N LEU A 72 3.52 -0.41 7.08
CA LEU A 72 4.09 0.94 7.02
C LEU A 72 5.04 1.06 5.84
N ILE A 73 4.94 2.19 5.14
CA ILE A 73 5.85 2.56 4.07
C ILE A 73 6.30 3.99 4.37
N ASP A 74 7.49 4.15 4.94
CA ASP A 74 7.96 5.44 5.46
C ASP A 74 6.95 6.01 6.47
N ASN A 75 6.38 7.18 6.19
CA ASN A 75 5.38 7.81 7.05
C ASN A 75 3.95 7.49 6.63
N TYR A 76 3.77 6.59 5.68
CA TYR A 76 2.46 6.26 5.13
C TYR A 76 2.04 4.88 5.58
N ILE A 77 0.73 4.65 5.57
CA ILE A 77 0.16 3.36 5.91
C ILE A 77 -0.55 2.82 4.68
N LEU A 78 -0.19 1.61 4.30
CA LEU A 78 -0.89 0.88 3.24
C LEU A 78 -1.85 -0.11 3.89
N TYR A 79 -3.13 0.04 3.60
CA TYR A 79 -4.16 -0.90 4.03
C TYR A 79 -4.45 -1.86 2.90
N TYR A 80 -4.58 -3.13 3.22
CA TYR A 80 -4.86 -4.13 2.20
C TYR A 80 -5.66 -5.29 2.75
N LYS A 81 -6.22 -6.06 1.84
CA LYS A 81 -6.97 -7.26 2.17
C LYS A 81 -6.58 -8.36 1.20
N ALA A 82 -6.32 -9.55 1.72
CA ALA A 82 -6.11 -10.73 0.89
C ALA A 82 -7.47 -11.36 0.56
N ILE A 83 -7.69 -11.64 -0.71
CA ILE A 83 -8.92 -12.25 -1.19
C ILE A 83 -8.53 -13.52 -1.94
N ASP A 84 -9.10 -14.64 -1.51
CA ASP A 84 -8.87 -15.92 -2.18
C ASP A 84 -9.73 -16.07 -3.43
#